data_2b2383bc29f10402f968b7b56bb669d7
#
_entry.id   2b2383bc29f10402f968b7b56bb669d7
#
_cell.length_a   1.000
_cell.length_b   1.000
_cell.length_c   1.000
_cell.angle_alpha   90.00
_cell.angle_beta   90.00
_cell.angle_gamma   90.00
#
_symmetry.space_group_name_H-M   'P 1'
#
loop_
_entity.id
_entity.type
_entity.pdbx_description
1 polymer ?
#
loop_
_entity_poly.entity_id
_entity_poly.type
_entity_poly.pdbx_seq_one_letter_code
_entity_poly.pdbx_strand_id
1 'polypeptide(L)'
;CNLNCDHCYLDASFRGGFRSDELDTDQCKRVIDQIAEVNPNAFLILTGGEPLLRPDIYELIRYAADKKFMVVLGTNGTLINKTNAQKIKEAGAHGVGISIDSMDAVKHNKFRGVSRAWEQSMEAFNILNEVGVDFLIQMSVSDMNYKEIPDVVAFTEKIGAIAFNLYFLVCTGRGQGNTDISNEAYEEALKMLYEQQMKYKGRLMINSKCAPQYKRVVYENDPDSVYTRTYSGGCPAGTHYSRISPE
;
A
#
# COMPACT_ATOMS: atom_id res chain seq x y z
N CYS A 1 -13.90 -1.80 7.68
CA CYS A 1 -13.40 -2.43 6.44
C CYS A 1 -14.47 -3.33 5.83
N ASN A 2 -14.48 -3.49 4.53
CA ASN A 2 -15.38 -4.39 3.80
C ASN A 2 -14.74 -5.74 3.43
N LEU A 3 -13.49 -5.98 3.81
CA LEU A 3 -12.77 -7.24 3.65
C LEU A 3 -12.45 -7.87 5.01
N ASN A 4 -12.09 -9.16 4.98
CA ASN A 4 -11.70 -9.95 6.15
C ASN A 4 -10.35 -10.65 5.93
N CYS A 5 -9.32 -9.86 5.59
CA CYS A 5 -8.00 -10.38 5.23
C CYS A 5 -7.34 -11.17 6.34
N ASP A 6 -6.73 -12.32 6.02
CA ASP A 6 -6.02 -13.18 6.98
C ASP A 6 -4.81 -12.48 7.62
N HIS A 7 -4.15 -11.59 6.88
CA HIS A 7 -2.94 -10.86 7.31
C HIS A 7 -3.23 -9.46 7.90
N CYS A 8 -4.49 -9.14 8.23
CA CYS A 8 -4.83 -7.79 8.67
C CYS A 8 -4.15 -7.42 9.98
N TYR A 9 -3.19 -6.52 9.93
CA TYR A 9 -2.44 -6.04 11.10
C TYR A 9 -3.27 -5.13 12.04
N LEU A 10 -4.39 -4.58 11.54
CA LEU A 10 -5.33 -3.76 12.31
C LEU A 10 -6.45 -4.57 12.97
N ASP A 11 -6.53 -5.87 12.65
CA ASP A 11 -7.70 -6.68 12.98
C ASP A 11 -9.04 -6.05 12.57
N ALA A 12 -9.03 -5.26 11.50
CA ALA A 12 -10.22 -4.64 10.95
C ALA A 12 -11.13 -5.72 10.40
N SER A 13 -12.15 -6.08 11.15
CA SER A 13 -13.16 -7.07 10.74
C SER A 13 -14.14 -6.44 9.76
N PHE A 14 -14.88 -7.30 9.01
CA PHE A 14 -16.02 -6.94 8.20
C PHE A 14 -17.09 -6.25 9.08
N ARG A 15 -16.93 -4.96 9.26
CA ARG A 15 -17.91 -4.09 9.91
C ARG A 15 -18.26 -3.02 8.89
N GLY A 16 -19.41 -3.12 8.31
CA GLY A 16 -19.96 -2.02 7.54
C GLY A 16 -20.19 -0.83 8.47
N GLY A 17 -19.54 0.30 8.18
CA GLY A 17 -19.81 1.54 8.85
C GLY A 17 -18.67 2.12 9.68
N PHE A 18 -18.89 3.35 10.10
CA PHE A 18 -18.05 4.18 10.94
C PHE A 18 -18.12 3.71 12.39
N ARG A 19 -17.02 3.68 13.09
CA ARG A 19 -17.00 3.41 14.54
C ARG A 19 -17.19 4.74 15.30
N SER A 20 -17.94 4.70 16.38
CA SER A 20 -18.18 5.90 17.21
C SER A 20 -16.95 6.42 17.95
N ASP A 21 -15.89 5.61 18.02
CA ASP A 21 -14.61 5.92 18.64
C ASP A 21 -13.53 6.38 17.62
N GLU A 22 -13.86 6.45 16.33
CA GLU A 22 -12.95 7.00 15.33
C GLU A 22 -12.95 8.55 15.38
N LEU A 23 -11.80 9.15 15.07
CA LEU A 23 -11.66 10.60 14.93
C LEU A 23 -12.71 11.15 13.95
N ASP A 24 -13.41 12.19 14.36
CA ASP A 24 -14.32 12.93 13.49
C ASP A 24 -13.54 13.78 12.44
N THR A 25 -14.27 14.42 11.54
CA THR A 25 -13.67 15.22 10.45
C THR A 25 -12.79 16.35 10.98
N ASP A 26 -13.24 17.05 12.02
CA ASP A 26 -12.50 18.19 12.60
C ASP A 26 -11.26 17.71 13.36
N GLN A 27 -11.36 16.57 14.05
CA GLN A 27 -10.22 15.94 14.68
C GLN A 27 -9.17 15.50 13.66
N CYS A 28 -9.59 14.88 12.56
CA CYS A 28 -8.70 14.52 11.47
C CYS A 28 -8.01 15.76 10.85
N LYS A 29 -8.74 16.85 10.65
CA LYS A 29 -8.17 18.11 10.13
C LYS A 29 -7.15 18.69 11.11
N ARG A 30 -7.42 18.67 12.42
CA ARG A 30 -6.44 19.10 13.44
C ARG A 30 -5.15 18.28 13.38
N VAL A 31 -5.27 16.95 13.19
CA VAL A 31 -4.10 16.08 13.01
C VAL A 31 -3.31 16.48 11.75
N ILE A 32 -4.00 16.73 10.63
CA ILE A 32 -3.36 17.19 9.40
C ILE A 32 -2.66 18.54 9.61
N ASP A 33 -3.26 19.46 10.36
CA ASP A 33 -2.65 20.76 10.72
C ASP A 33 -1.36 20.58 11.52
N GLN A 34 -1.40 19.76 12.55
CA GLN A 34 -0.22 19.47 13.38
C GLN A 34 0.92 18.82 12.57
N ILE A 35 0.60 17.93 11.62
CA ILE A 35 1.60 17.36 10.72
C ILE A 35 2.20 18.47 9.83
N ALA A 36 1.37 19.38 9.32
CA ALA A 36 1.81 20.49 8.48
C ALA A 36 2.76 21.46 9.22
N GLU A 37 2.51 21.70 10.51
CA GLU A 37 3.40 22.51 11.37
C GLU A 37 4.77 21.88 11.54
N VAL A 38 4.84 20.53 11.64
CA VAL A 38 6.10 19.81 11.82
C VAL A 38 6.83 19.60 10.50
N ASN A 39 6.11 19.20 9.44
CA ASN A 39 6.68 18.94 8.12
C ASN A 39 5.64 19.16 7.01
N PRO A 40 5.59 20.34 6.41
CA PRO A 40 4.63 20.66 5.35
C PRO A 40 4.87 19.88 4.04
N ASN A 41 6.03 19.24 3.90
CA ASN A 41 6.38 18.42 2.74
C ASN A 41 6.21 16.91 3.01
N ALA A 42 5.49 16.54 4.05
CA ALA A 42 5.28 15.14 4.37
C ALA A 42 4.46 14.43 3.27
N PHE A 43 4.75 13.15 3.09
CA PHE A 43 3.95 12.24 2.30
C PHE A 43 2.82 11.70 3.19
N LEU A 44 1.58 11.99 2.85
CA LEU A 44 0.43 11.60 3.65
C LEU A 44 -0.33 10.44 3.01
N ILE A 45 -0.40 9.31 3.70
CA ILE A 45 -1.17 8.15 3.24
C ILE A 45 -2.44 8.05 4.07
N LEU A 46 -3.59 8.30 3.45
CA LEU A 46 -4.89 8.06 4.04
C LEU A 46 -5.28 6.61 3.79
N THR A 47 -5.36 5.84 4.87
CA THR A 47 -5.63 4.41 4.85
C THR A 47 -6.37 3.99 6.12
N GLY A 48 -6.41 2.71 6.42
CA GLY A 48 -7.06 2.21 7.64
C GLY A 48 -7.57 0.79 7.43
N GLY A 49 -8.85 0.54 7.68
CA GLY A 49 -9.53 -0.62 7.14
C GLY A 49 -9.76 -0.41 5.64
N GLU A 50 -10.85 0.24 5.28
CA GLU A 50 -11.09 0.70 3.90
C GLU A 50 -11.51 2.18 3.94
N PRO A 51 -10.65 3.09 3.45
CA PRO A 51 -10.91 4.53 3.57
C PRO A 51 -12.13 4.99 2.75
N LEU A 52 -12.48 4.32 1.65
CA LEU A 52 -13.65 4.67 0.84
C LEU A 52 -15.00 4.40 1.54
N LEU A 53 -15.00 3.72 2.70
CA LEU A 53 -16.18 3.60 3.55
C LEU A 53 -16.40 4.84 4.42
N ARG A 54 -15.38 5.69 4.55
CA ARG A 54 -15.47 6.92 5.34
C ARG A 54 -16.16 8.02 4.51
N PRO A 55 -17.30 8.58 4.97
CA PRO A 55 -18.10 9.50 4.15
C PRO A 55 -17.39 10.82 3.83
N ASP A 56 -16.52 11.30 4.71
CA ASP A 56 -15.77 12.55 4.58
C ASP A 56 -14.36 12.38 3.97
N ILE A 57 -14.04 11.19 3.41
CA ILE A 57 -12.69 10.91 2.89
C ILE A 57 -12.24 11.91 1.82
N TYR A 58 -13.13 12.33 0.91
CA TYR A 58 -12.80 13.28 -0.15
C TYR A 58 -12.54 14.69 0.39
N GLU A 59 -13.23 15.07 1.46
CA GLU A 59 -12.98 16.32 2.18
C GLU A 59 -11.60 16.31 2.84
N LEU A 60 -11.23 15.21 3.48
CA LEU A 60 -9.92 15.04 4.11
C LEU A 60 -8.79 15.01 3.08
N ILE A 61 -8.98 14.36 1.92
CA ILE A 61 -8.02 14.41 0.81
C ILE A 61 -7.81 15.85 0.35
N ARG A 62 -8.88 16.58 0.08
CA ARG A 62 -8.82 17.99 -0.37
C ARG A 62 -8.13 18.87 0.68
N TYR A 63 -8.51 18.72 1.94
CA TYR A 63 -7.92 19.51 3.02
C TYR A 63 -6.40 19.32 3.12
N ALA A 64 -5.94 18.08 3.00
CA ALA A 64 -4.52 17.78 3.00
C ALA A 64 -3.81 18.27 1.72
N ALA A 65 -4.44 18.12 0.55
CA ALA A 65 -3.89 18.59 -0.72
C ALA A 65 -3.76 20.13 -0.76
N ASP A 66 -4.72 20.87 -0.21
CA ASP A 66 -4.67 22.33 -0.09
C ASP A 66 -3.51 22.79 0.79
N LYS A 67 -3.11 21.99 1.77
CA LYS A 67 -1.91 22.19 2.60
C LYS A 67 -0.60 21.73 1.94
N LYS A 68 -0.66 21.32 0.67
CA LYS A 68 0.49 20.91 -0.15
C LYS A 68 1.09 19.54 0.20
N PHE A 69 0.40 18.73 0.98
CA PHE A 69 0.83 17.35 1.16
C PHE A 69 0.75 16.55 -0.15
N MET A 70 1.68 15.63 -0.33
CA MET A 70 1.55 14.58 -1.32
C MET A 70 0.60 13.51 -0.75
N VAL A 71 -0.68 13.59 -1.14
CA VAL A 71 -1.73 12.72 -0.59
C VAL A 71 -1.90 11.48 -1.44
N VAL A 72 -1.79 10.31 -0.82
CA VAL A 72 -2.09 9.00 -1.44
C VAL A 72 -3.17 8.29 -0.66
N LEU A 73 -4.11 7.68 -1.37
CA LEU A 73 -5.15 6.85 -0.78
C LEU A 73 -4.71 5.38 -0.82
N GLY A 74 -4.60 4.74 0.35
CA GLY A 74 -4.33 3.30 0.45
C GLY A 74 -5.63 2.52 0.61
N THR A 75 -6.08 1.84 -0.45
CA THR A 75 -7.37 1.14 -0.51
C THR A 75 -7.20 -0.32 -0.95
N ASN A 76 -8.19 -1.16 -0.66
CA ASN A 76 -8.24 -2.51 -1.21
C ASN A 76 -8.74 -2.55 -2.67
N GLY A 77 -9.21 -1.43 -3.20
CA GLY A 77 -9.66 -1.28 -4.58
C GLY A 77 -11.09 -1.73 -4.87
N THR A 78 -11.69 -2.54 -4.01
CA THR A 78 -12.99 -3.20 -4.31
C THR A 78 -14.19 -2.25 -4.39
N LEU A 79 -14.06 -1.03 -3.89
CA LEU A 79 -15.11 -0.01 -3.90
C LEU A 79 -14.89 1.06 -4.97
N ILE A 80 -13.82 0.97 -5.77
CA ILE A 80 -13.56 1.96 -6.81
C ILE A 80 -14.56 1.79 -7.95
N ASN A 81 -15.19 2.91 -8.30
CA ASN A 81 -16.05 3.07 -9.46
C ASN A 81 -15.76 4.45 -10.12
N LYS A 82 -16.32 4.72 -11.29
CA LYS A 82 -16.05 5.97 -12.03
C LYS A 82 -16.36 7.22 -11.20
N THR A 83 -17.44 7.18 -10.43
CA THR A 83 -17.86 8.33 -9.61
C THR A 83 -16.86 8.64 -8.50
N ASN A 84 -16.44 7.62 -7.74
CA ASN A 84 -15.50 7.86 -6.64
C ASN A 84 -14.06 8.07 -7.12
N ALA A 85 -13.64 7.45 -8.22
CA ALA A 85 -12.36 7.73 -8.86
C ALA A 85 -12.26 9.20 -9.31
N GLN A 86 -13.34 9.73 -9.91
CA GLN A 86 -13.41 11.15 -10.27
C GLN A 86 -13.32 12.05 -9.03
N LYS A 87 -14.03 11.72 -7.95
CA LYS A 87 -13.96 12.48 -6.69
C LYS A 87 -12.56 12.44 -6.05
N ILE A 88 -11.87 11.30 -6.10
CA ILE A 88 -10.48 11.16 -5.64
C ILE A 88 -9.57 12.13 -6.40
N LYS A 89 -9.70 12.17 -7.74
CA LYS A 89 -8.93 13.07 -8.60
C LYS A 89 -9.24 14.55 -8.30
N GLU A 90 -10.50 14.90 -8.25
CA GLU A 90 -10.96 16.27 -7.97
C GLU A 90 -10.60 16.75 -6.56
N ALA A 91 -10.51 15.83 -5.61
CA ALA A 91 -10.04 16.13 -4.27
C ALA A 91 -8.53 16.40 -4.20
N GLY A 92 -7.77 16.09 -5.25
CA GLY A 92 -6.34 16.38 -5.33
C GLY A 92 -5.44 15.26 -4.78
N ALA A 93 -5.92 14.01 -4.74
CA ALA A 93 -5.04 12.88 -4.46
C ALA A 93 -3.98 12.74 -5.55
N HIS A 94 -2.73 12.50 -5.15
CA HIS A 94 -1.61 12.26 -6.06
C HIS A 94 -1.62 10.85 -6.64
N GLY A 95 -2.29 9.92 -5.97
CA GLY A 95 -2.42 8.56 -6.45
C GLY A 95 -3.15 7.64 -5.49
N VAL A 96 -3.34 6.41 -5.94
CA VAL A 96 -4.04 5.35 -5.20
C VAL A 96 -3.16 4.11 -5.09
N GLY A 97 -2.97 3.59 -3.88
CA GLY A 97 -2.32 2.30 -3.68
C GLY A 97 -3.36 1.20 -3.57
N ILE A 98 -3.31 0.22 -4.48
CA ILE A 98 -4.23 -0.92 -4.48
C ILE A 98 -3.49 -2.20 -4.13
N SER A 99 -4.13 -3.02 -3.32
CA SER A 99 -3.55 -4.27 -2.84
C SER A 99 -3.82 -5.43 -3.79
N ILE A 100 -2.76 -6.08 -4.29
CA ILE A 100 -2.81 -7.33 -5.06
C ILE A 100 -1.76 -8.28 -4.49
N ASP A 101 -2.20 -9.41 -3.93
CA ASP A 101 -1.30 -10.37 -3.29
C ASP A 101 -1.04 -11.63 -4.13
N SER A 102 -1.82 -11.85 -5.19
CA SER A 102 -1.66 -13.00 -6.09
C SER A 102 -2.26 -12.67 -7.46
N MET A 103 -1.69 -13.24 -8.52
CA MET A 103 -2.29 -13.25 -9.84
C MET A 103 -3.37 -14.33 -10.00
N ASP A 104 -3.43 -15.29 -9.07
CA ASP A 104 -4.51 -16.27 -8.97
C ASP A 104 -5.68 -15.67 -8.18
N ALA A 105 -6.81 -15.48 -8.86
CA ALA A 105 -8.03 -14.90 -8.27
C ALA A 105 -8.52 -15.68 -7.04
N VAL A 106 -8.42 -17.01 -7.07
CA VAL A 106 -8.90 -17.86 -5.96
C VAL A 106 -8.01 -17.66 -4.73
N LYS A 107 -6.69 -17.64 -4.92
CA LYS A 107 -5.73 -17.37 -3.83
C LYS A 107 -5.93 -15.96 -3.27
N HIS A 108 -6.00 -14.94 -4.14
CA HIS A 108 -6.21 -13.57 -3.71
C HIS A 108 -7.50 -13.41 -2.93
N ASN A 109 -8.63 -13.91 -3.46
CA ASN A 109 -9.93 -13.82 -2.82
C ASN A 109 -9.95 -14.53 -1.46
N LYS A 110 -9.32 -15.70 -1.36
CA LYS A 110 -9.17 -16.42 -0.08
C LYS A 110 -8.36 -15.59 0.92
N PHE A 111 -7.21 -15.05 0.53
CA PHE A 111 -6.34 -14.25 1.40
C PHE A 111 -6.99 -12.95 1.87
N ARG A 112 -7.83 -12.35 1.01
CA ARG A 112 -8.64 -11.16 1.33
C ARG A 112 -9.94 -11.46 2.07
N GLY A 113 -10.33 -12.75 2.18
CA GLY A 113 -11.48 -13.23 2.94
C GLY A 113 -12.83 -12.85 2.33
N VAL A 114 -12.87 -12.48 1.05
CA VAL A 114 -14.09 -12.08 0.32
C VAL A 114 -14.01 -12.55 -1.12
N SER A 115 -15.09 -13.18 -1.61
CA SER A 115 -15.22 -13.55 -3.02
C SER A 115 -15.24 -12.28 -3.90
N ARG A 116 -14.63 -12.36 -5.10
CA ARG A 116 -14.58 -11.28 -6.09
C ARG A 116 -13.73 -10.07 -5.71
N ALA A 117 -12.91 -10.13 -4.65
CA ALA A 117 -11.99 -9.05 -4.33
C ALA A 117 -10.98 -8.81 -5.47
N TRP A 118 -10.49 -9.89 -6.10
CA TRP A 118 -9.56 -9.82 -7.22
C TRP A 118 -10.19 -9.15 -8.45
N GLU A 119 -11.36 -9.61 -8.86
CA GLU A 119 -12.07 -9.09 -10.02
C GLU A 119 -12.41 -7.61 -9.87
N GLN A 120 -12.85 -7.20 -8.68
CA GLN A 120 -13.15 -5.81 -8.38
C GLN A 120 -11.89 -4.94 -8.40
N SER A 121 -10.77 -5.43 -7.89
CA SER A 121 -9.49 -4.71 -7.96
C SER A 121 -8.98 -4.61 -9.40
N MET A 122 -9.18 -5.62 -10.24
CA MET A 122 -8.85 -5.55 -11.68
C MET A 122 -9.69 -4.50 -12.41
N GLU A 123 -10.98 -4.41 -12.10
CA GLU A 123 -11.86 -3.38 -12.64
C GLU A 123 -11.43 -1.98 -12.19
N ALA A 124 -11.01 -1.84 -10.94
CA ALA A 124 -10.52 -0.57 -10.41
C ALA A 124 -9.34 0.00 -11.20
N PHE A 125 -8.39 -0.83 -11.65
CA PHE A 125 -7.26 -0.37 -12.48
C PHE A 125 -7.73 0.20 -13.82
N ASN A 126 -8.70 -0.43 -14.47
CA ASN A 126 -9.27 0.08 -15.72
C ASN A 126 -9.92 1.45 -15.51
N ILE A 127 -10.71 1.57 -14.43
CA ILE A 127 -11.39 2.83 -14.08
C ILE A 127 -10.40 3.94 -13.76
N LEU A 128 -9.34 3.66 -12.99
CA LEU A 128 -8.32 4.65 -12.63
C LEU A 128 -7.57 5.14 -13.88
N ASN A 129 -7.24 4.25 -14.80
CA ASN A 129 -6.65 4.60 -16.10
C ASN A 129 -7.58 5.47 -16.94
N GLU A 130 -8.87 5.12 -17.05
CA GLU A 130 -9.85 5.93 -17.79
C GLU A 130 -10.02 7.34 -17.21
N VAL A 131 -10.03 7.46 -15.89
CA VAL A 131 -10.16 8.74 -15.19
C VAL A 131 -8.84 9.52 -15.18
N GLY A 132 -7.71 8.85 -15.36
CA GLY A 132 -6.38 9.44 -15.29
C GLY A 132 -5.99 9.75 -13.84
N VAL A 133 -6.09 8.77 -12.96
CA VAL A 133 -5.57 8.77 -11.59
C VAL A 133 -4.40 7.81 -11.53
N ASP A 134 -3.24 8.31 -11.12
CA ASP A 134 -2.07 7.47 -10.91
C ASP A 134 -2.30 6.43 -9.82
N PHE A 135 -1.76 5.24 -10.01
CA PHE A 135 -1.89 4.18 -9.02
C PHE A 135 -0.63 3.32 -8.92
N LEU A 136 -0.52 2.62 -7.81
CA LEU A 136 0.55 1.66 -7.53
C LEU A 136 -0.03 0.36 -6.99
N ILE A 137 0.71 -0.72 -7.14
CA ILE A 137 0.37 -2.02 -6.55
C ILE A 137 1.12 -2.22 -5.23
N GLN A 138 0.40 -2.75 -4.25
CA GLN A 138 0.92 -3.17 -2.95
C GLN A 138 0.68 -4.67 -2.79
N MET A 139 1.75 -5.44 -2.60
CA MET A 139 1.69 -6.88 -2.35
C MET A 139 2.22 -7.17 -0.96
N SER A 140 1.44 -7.91 -0.16
CA SER A 140 1.91 -8.45 1.11
C SER A 140 2.45 -9.86 0.86
N VAL A 141 3.74 -10.07 1.09
CA VAL A 141 4.41 -11.35 0.82
C VAL A 141 4.29 -12.31 1.99
N SER A 142 4.05 -13.58 1.67
CA SER A 142 3.98 -14.72 2.58
C SER A 142 4.47 -15.99 1.86
N ASP A 143 4.57 -17.11 2.56
CA ASP A 143 4.89 -18.41 1.94
C ASP A 143 3.92 -18.80 0.82
N MET A 144 2.70 -18.30 0.88
CA MET A 144 1.66 -18.60 -0.11
C MET A 144 1.95 -17.99 -1.49
N ASN A 145 2.62 -16.84 -1.54
CA ASN A 145 2.66 -16.01 -2.76
C ASN A 145 4.05 -15.47 -3.16
N TYR A 146 5.11 -15.69 -2.38
CA TYR A 146 6.40 -15.08 -2.68
C TYR A 146 6.94 -15.42 -4.08
N LYS A 147 6.64 -16.63 -4.60
CA LYS A 147 7.03 -17.03 -5.96
C LYS A 147 6.31 -16.27 -7.07
N GLU A 148 5.22 -15.60 -6.76
CA GLU A 148 4.45 -14.79 -7.70
C GLU A 148 4.97 -13.33 -7.84
N ILE A 149 6.02 -12.96 -7.09
CA ILE A 149 6.61 -11.60 -7.17
C ILE A 149 6.91 -11.19 -8.62
N PRO A 150 7.58 -12.01 -9.45
CA PRO A 150 7.87 -11.64 -10.83
C PRO A 150 6.62 -11.41 -11.68
N ASP A 151 5.57 -12.21 -11.46
CA ASP A 151 4.33 -12.13 -12.23
C ASP A 151 3.53 -10.87 -11.84
N VAL A 152 3.45 -10.55 -10.54
CA VAL A 152 2.79 -9.34 -10.07
C VAL A 152 3.55 -8.09 -10.53
N VAL A 153 4.88 -8.10 -10.54
CA VAL A 153 5.69 -7.00 -11.06
C VAL A 153 5.47 -6.81 -12.57
N ALA A 154 5.48 -7.89 -13.34
CA ALA A 154 5.20 -7.84 -14.78
C ALA A 154 3.79 -7.31 -15.06
N PHE A 155 2.80 -7.74 -14.28
CA PHE A 155 1.45 -7.21 -14.34
C PHE A 155 1.41 -5.72 -14.00
N THR A 156 2.13 -5.28 -12.96
CA THR A 156 2.20 -3.87 -12.53
C THR A 156 2.65 -2.95 -13.68
N GLU A 157 3.71 -3.32 -14.39
CA GLU A 157 4.17 -2.57 -15.56
C GLU A 157 3.12 -2.57 -16.68
N LYS A 158 2.56 -3.76 -16.98
CA LYS A 158 1.61 -3.94 -18.08
C LYS A 158 0.36 -3.05 -17.94
N ILE A 159 -0.13 -2.84 -16.74
CA ILE A 159 -1.34 -2.02 -16.49
C ILE A 159 -1.04 -0.53 -16.35
N GLY A 160 0.22 -0.11 -16.46
CA GLY A 160 0.61 1.29 -16.35
C GLY A 160 0.68 1.84 -14.94
N ALA A 161 0.81 0.98 -13.93
CA ALA A 161 1.03 1.43 -12.55
C ALA A 161 2.40 2.11 -12.41
N ILE A 162 2.48 3.17 -11.59
CA ILE A 162 3.72 3.95 -11.40
C ILE A 162 4.73 3.26 -10.48
N ALA A 163 4.28 2.37 -9.60
CA ALA A 163 5.15 1.66 -8.67
C ALA A 163 4.59 0.31 -8.21
N PHE A 164 5.51 -0.54 -7.76
CA PHE A 164 5.24 -1.77 -7.04
C PHE A 164 5.89 -1.71 -5.65
N ASN A 165 5.12 -1.95 -4.61
CA ASN A 165 5.59 -2.02 -3.23
C ASN A 165 5.39 -3.43 -2.68
N LEU A 166 6.48 -4.12 -2.34
CA LEU A 166 6.46 -5.41 -1.66
C LEU A 166 6.56 -5.19 -0.14
N TYR A 167 5.53 -5.56 0.58
CA TYR A 167 5.47 -5.51 2.04
C TYR A 167 5.81 -6.87 2.63
N PHE A 168 6.86 -6.94 3.43
CA PHE A 168 7.13 -8.08 4.29
C PHE A 168 6.28 -7.95 5.55
N LEU A 169 5.50 -8.98 5.83
CA LEU A 169 4.56 -8.94 6.94
C LEU A 169 5.26 -8.81 8.28
N VAL A 170 4.71 -7.95 9.12
CA VAL A 170 4.98 -7.95 10.55
C VAL A 170 3.84 -8.69 11.21
N CYS A 171 4.11 -9.80 11.86
CA CYS A 171 3.11 -10.71 12.43
C CYS A 171 2.38 -10.09 13.62
N THR A 172 1.40 -9.24 13.32
CA THR A 172 0.52 -8.56 14.30
C THR A 172 -0.94 -8.69 13.87
N GLY A 173 -1.87 -8.44 14.77
CA GLY A 173 -3.30 -8.58 14.50
C GLY A 173 -3.68 -10.02 14.11
N ARG A 174 -4.55 -10.21 13.12
CA ARG A 174 -4.91 -11.55 12.64
C ARG A 174 -3.74 -12.31 11.98
N GLY A 175 -2.72 -11.60 11.52
CA GLY A 175 -1.53 -12.19 10.92
C GLY A 175 -0.63 -12.95 11.88
N GLN A 176 -0.91 -12.98 13.18
CA GLN A 176 -0.03 -13.56 14.22
C GLN A 176 0.24 -15.06 14.10
N GLY A 177 -0.50 -15.80 13.32
CA GLY A 177 -0.35 -17.26 13.28
C GLY A 177 -0.30 -17.90 11.91
N ASN A 178 -0.60 -17.18 10.84
CA ASN A 178 -0.92 -17.81 9.54
C ASN A 178 -0.18 -17.26 8.34
N THR A 179 0.71 -16.27 8.50
CA THR A 179 1.24 -15.53 7.36
C THR A 179 2.74 -15.33 7.39
N ASP A 180 3.41 -15.95 8.35
CA ASP A 180 4.87 -15.87 8.43
C ASP A 180 5.52 -16.56 7.23
N ILE A 181 6.59 -15.96 6.78
CA ILE A 181 7.38 -16.47 5.67
C ILE A 181 8.64 -17.14 6.26
N SER A 182 8.99 -18.34 5.79
CA SER A 182 10.21 -19.01 6.24
C SER A 182 11.45 -18.17 5.93
N ASN A 183 12.54 -18.39 6.67
CA ASN A 183 13.79 -17.65 6.44
C ASN A 183 14.32 -17.84 5.02
N GLU A 184 14.20 -19.05 4.49
CA GLU A 184 14.62 -19.42 3.14
C GLU A 184 13.77 -18.69 2.07
N ALA A 185 12.45 -18.73 2.22
CA ALA A 185 11.54 -18.03 1.33
C ALA A 185 11.67 -16.51 1.45
N TYR A 186 11.97 -15.99 2.65
CA TYR A 186 12.25 -14.59 2.87
C TYR A 186 13.48 -14.12 2.06
N GLU A 187 14.56 -14.88 2.17
CA GLU A 187 15.80 -14.60 1.43
C GLU A 187 15.60 -14.69 -0.09
N GLU A 188 14.84 -15.69 -0.55
CA GLU A 188 14.48 -15.87 -1.96
C GLU A 188 13.64 -14.68 -2.45
N ALA A 189 12.64 -14.25 -1.68
CA ALA A 189 11.81 -13.10 -2.01
C ALA A 189 12.61 -11.79 -2.13
N LEU A 190 13.59 -11.58 -1.24
CA LEU A 190 14.48 -10.41 -1.32
C LEU A 190 15.34 -10.43 -2.60
N LYS A 191 15.87 -11.59 -2.97
CA LYS A 191 16.66 -11.76 -4.20
C LYS A 191 15.80 -11.55 -5.46
N MET A 192 14.61 -12.17 -5.49
CA MET A 192 13.65 -11.95 -6.58
C MET A 192 13.31 -10.47 -6.73
N LEU A 193 13.08 -9.76 -5.61
CA LEU A 193 12.78 -8.34 -5.66
C LEU A 193 13.93 -7.53 -6.28
N TYR A 194 15.17 -7.83 -5.90
CA TYR A 194 16.36 -7.21 -6.48
C TYR A 194 16.45 -7.47 -7.99
N GLU A 195 16.26 -8.71 -8.43
CA GLU A 195 16.26 -9.08 -9.85
C GLU A 195 15.20 -8.29 -10.63
N GLN A 196 13.99 -8.19 -10.08
CA GLN A 196 12.92 -7.39 -10.69
C GLN A 196 13.29 -5.89 -10.73
N GLN A 197 13.88 -5.36 -9.66
CA GLN A 197 14.31 -3.97 -9.61
C GLN A 197 15.36 -3.67 -10.70
N MET A 198 16.28 -4.59 -10.96
CA MET A 198 17.27 -4.45 -12.04
C MET A 198 16.62 -4.60 -13.42
N LYS A 199 15.76 -5.59 -13.61
CA LYS A 199 15.04 -5.85 -14.86
C LYS A 199 14.18 -4.66 -15.31
N TYR A 200 13.54 -3.98 -14.37
CA TYR A 200 12.61 -2.87 -14.64
C TYR A 200 13.22 -1.48 -14.34
N LYS A 201 14.52 -1.41 -14.12
CA LYS A 201 15.23 -0.16 -13.83
C LYS A 201 14.92 0.94 -14.86
N GLY A 202 14.50 2.11 -14.38
CA GLY A 202 14.11 3.25 -15.22
C GLY A 202 12.72 3.17 -15.85
N ARG A 203 11.96 2.07 -15.66
CA ARG A 203 10.62 1.87 -16.21
C ARG A 203 9.55 1.76 -15.12
N LEU A 204 9.84 1.08 -14.04
CA LEU A 204 8.94 0.88 -12.92
C LEU A 204 9.68 1.09 -11.61
N MET A 205 9.08 1.85 -10.70
CA MET A 205 9.59 1.98 -9.34
C MET A 205 9.23 0.72 -8.53
N ILE A 206 10.24 0.03 -7.99
CA ILE A 206 10.04 -1.20 -7.20
C ILE A 206 10.67 -0.99 -5.82
N ASN A 207 9.90 -1.18 -4.75
CA ASN A 207 10.33 -0.92 -3.40
C ASN A 207 10.08 -2.11 -2.47
N SER A 208 11.03 -2.37 -1.57
CA SER A 208 10.81 -3.19 -0.39
C SER A 208 10.23 -2.34 0.74
N LYS A 209 9.28 -2.88 1.48
CA LYS A 209 8.69 -2.26 2.67
C LYS A 209 8.78 -3.26 3.84
N CYS A 210 9.04 -2.74 5.03
CA CYS A 210 9.20 -3.55 6.26
C CYS A 210 10.33 -4.60 6.20
N ALA A 211 11.33 -4.39 5.33
CA ALA A 211 12.48 -5.27 5.14
C ALA A 211 13.79 -4.49 5.12
N PRO A 212 14.27 -3.96 6.26
CA PRO A 212 15.52 -3.19 6.30
C PRO A 212 16.75 -4.00 5.84
N GLN A 213 16.71 -5.32 5.98
CA GLN A 213 17.75 -6.25 5.51
C GLN A 213 17.86 -6.33 3.98
N TYR A 214 16.91 -5.79 3.23
CA TYR A 214 17.00 -5.67 1.77
C TYR A 214 18.25 -4.90 1.33
N LYS A 215 18.70 -3.94 2.15
CA LYS A 215 19.95 -3.21 1.91
C LYS A 215 21.15 -4.14 1.78
N ARG A 216 21.19 -5.24 2.56
CA ARG A 216 22.25 -6.24 2.45
C ARG A 216 22.25 -6.89 1.07
N VAL A 217 21.08 -7.31 0.57
CA VAL A 217 20.98 -7.94 -0.75
C VAL A 217 21.44 -6.98 -1.85
N VAL A 218 21.06 -5.71 -1.78
CA VAL A 218 21.54 -4.70 -2.74
C VAL A 218 23.04 -4.55 -2.64
N TYR A 219 23.61 -4.42 -1.44
CA TYR A 219 25.05 -4.26 -1.23
C TYR A 219 25.88 -5.45 -1.74
N GLU A 220 25.41 -6.68 -1.51
CA GLU A 220 26.07 -7.90 -1.99
C GLU A 220 26.16 -7.99 -3.53
N ASN A 221 25.18 -7.37 -4.24
CA ASN A 221 25.11 -7.40 -5.70
C ASN A 221 25.62 -6.12 -6.38
N ASP A 222 25.48 -4.96 -5.74
CA ASP A 222 25.91 -3.64 -6.22
C ASP A 222 26.33 -2.76 -5.02
N PRO A 223 27.60 -2.90 -4.54
CA PRO A 223 28.09 -2.12 -3.41
C PRO A 223 28.06 -0.60 -3.65
N ASP A 224 28.12 -0.19 -4.90
CA ASP A 224 28.15 1.21 -5.33
C ASP A 224 26.76 1.79 -5.61
N SER A 225 25.71 1.01 -5.41
CA SER A 225 24.33 1.45 -5.59
C SER A 225 24.00 2.71 -4.79
N VAL A 226 23.29 3.63 -5.41
CA VAL A 226 22.73 4.82 -4.73
C VAL A 226 21.88 4.40 -3.52
N TYR A 227 21.16 3.31 -3.62
CA TYR A 227 20.36 2.76 -2.52
C TYR A 227 21.21 2.44 -1.28
N THR A 228 22.40 1.86 -1.46
CA THR A 228 23.32 1.55 -0.35
C THR A 228 23.96 2.78 0.24
N ARG A 229 24.22 3.81 -0.57
CA ARG A 229 24.88 5.06 -0.15
C ARG A 229 23.94 6.03 0.55
N THR A 230 22.68 6.12 0.11
CA THR A 230 21.74 7.12 0.61
C THR A 230 20.84 6.61 1.73
N TYR A 231 20.61 5.31 1.80
CA TYR A 231 19.76 4.70 2.83
C TYR A 231 20.56 4.46 4.10
N SER A 232 20.24 5.18 5.16
CA SER A 232 20.95 5.10 6.45
C SER A 232 20.87 3.73 7.15
N GLY A 233 20.03 2.82 6.63
CA GLY A 233 19.77 1.47 7.19
C GLY A 233 18.85 1.52 8.41
N GLY A 234 18.12 0.43 8.63
CA GLY A 234 17.18 0.31 9.73
C GLY A 234 15.74 0.68 9.35
N CYS A 235 14.84 0.43 10.28
CA CYS A 235 13.42 0.76 10.13
C CYS A 235 13.21 2.27 10.24
N PRO A 236 12.48 2.93 9.31
CA PRO A 236 12.20 4.36 9.40
C PRO A 236 11.16 4.73 10.46
N ALA A 237 10.54 3.74 11.14
CA ALA A 237 9.54 3.99 12.17
C ALA A 237 10.10 4.86 13.30
N GLY A 238 9.34 5.89 13.67
CA GLY A 238 9.72 6.85 14.70
C GLY A 238 10.73 7.92 14.26
N THR A 239 11.32 7.80 13.07
CA THR A 239 12.27 8.80 12.52
C THR A 239 11.79 9.47 11.25
N HIS A 240 11.36 8.67 10.26
CA HIS A 240 10.88 9.15 8.97
C HIS A 240 9.46 8.68 8.63
N TYR A 241 8.92 7.78 9.44
CA TYR A 241 7.60 7.23 9.28
C TYR A 241 6.87 7.18 10.62
N SER A 242 5.67 7.72 10.66
CA SER A 242 4.76 7.64 11.80
C SER A 242 3.38 7.19 11.33
N ARG A 243 2.70 6.47 12.17
CA ARG A 243 1.31 6.09 11.96
C ARG A 243 0.45 6.68 13.07
N ILE A 244 -0.65 7.30 12.68
CA ILE A 244 -1.68 7.80 13.58
C ILE A 244 -2.88 6.87 13.42
N SER A 245 -3.32 6.27 14.52
CA SER A 245 -4.52 5.43 14.51
C SER A 245 -5.78 6.32 14.46
N PRO A 246 -6.89 5.80 13.98
CA PRO A 246 -8.16 6.53 13.99
C PRO A 246 -8.80 6.63 15.37
N GLU A 247 -8.21 5.98 16.38
CA GLU A 247 -8.68 5.88 17.76
C GLU A 247 -7.81 6.72 18.70
#